data_e8632a5b68287954033e74b3f865973d
#
_entry.id   e8632a5b68287954033e74b3f865973d
#
_cell.length_a   1.000
_cell.length_b   1.000
_cell.length_c   1.000
_cell.angle_alpha   90.00
_cell.angle_beta   90.00
_cell.angle_gamma   90.00
#
_symmetry.space_group_name_H-M   'P 1'
#
loop_
_entity.id
_entity.type
_entity.pdbx_description
1 polymer ?
#
loop_
_entity_poly.entity_id
_entity_poly.type
_entity_poly.pdbx_seq_one_letter_code
_entity_poly.pdbx_strand_id
1 'polypeptide(L)'
;QQTTDDRGYAWFENLPAGRYYLRELENDGYIPDTQMKTVYVQSGETTLVEWENTPITGQIQVTKTAADYNSMNGWPAGTPIPNTEFEIYNAKTGNLVDTIRTDKNGVAASRPLPLGRYKIVESKAADFYGLDKTPIEVEIEFEGQIVKAAMTNKSLYTNVSIQKTGYVEVMPGQSIRYDFANIANNSTTSLTSFFWRDTLSTQAVRLDKIVTGTYNIPGNYKIVYQTNLSNGAWRTLADNLSTQQNYVLDASPAALGLATNECVTQFMVSFGVVPSN
;
A
#
# COMPACT_ATOMS: atom_id res chain seq x y z
N GLN A 1 8.12 -37.70 37.44
CA GLN A 1 7.95 -36.87 36.23
C GLN A 1 8.18 -35.42 36.60
N GLN A 2 8.90 -34.69 35.76
CA GLN A 2 9.13 -33.25 35.88
C GLN A 2 8.87 -32.60 34.52
N THR A 3 8.49 -31.33 34.54
CA THR A 3 8.30 -30.51 33.37
C THR A 3 9.35 -29.40 33.37
N THR A 4 9.90 -29.06 32.22
CA THR A 4 10.86 -27.95 32.08
C THR A 4 10.18 -26.62 32.40
N ASP A 5 10.91 -25.74 33.07
CA ASP A 5 10.53 -24.35 33.29
C ASP A 5 10.72 -23.49 32.01
N ASP A 6 10.44 -22.18 32.06
CA ASP A 6 10.59 -21.21 30.96
C ASP A 6 12.03 -21.08 30.44
N ARG A 7 13.02 -21.60 31.18
CA ARG A 7 14.44 -21.63 30.81
C ARG A 7 14.88 -22.98 30.25
N GLY A 8 13.95 -23.94 30.15
CA GLY A 8 14.22 -25.29 29.69
C GLY A 8 14.82 -26.23 30.73
N TYR A 9 14.77 -25.91 32.03
CA TYR A 9 15.30 -26.76 33.10
C TYR A 9 14.22 -27.55 33.80
N ALA A 10 14.49 -28.82 34.08
CA ALA A 10 13.72 -29.70 35.00
C ALA A 10 14.64 -30.28 36.06
N TRP A 11 14.18 -30.29 37.31
CA TRP A 11 14.96 -30.74 38.45
C TRP A 11 14.36 -31.98 39.11
N PHE A 12 15.20 -32.97 39.32
CA PHE A 12 14.90 -34.14 40.16
C PHE A 12 15.78 -34.03 41.39
N GLU A 13 15.19 -33.68 42.52
CA GLU A 13 15.89 -33.45 43.79
C GLU A 13 15.86 -34.66 44.70
N ASN A 14 16.85 -34.75 45.62
CA ASN A 14 16.95 -35.76 46.66
C ASN A 14 16.97 -37.20 46.13
N LEU A 15 17.60 -37.42 44.97
CA LEU A 15 17.82 -38.75 44.43
C LEU A 15 18.95 -39.46 45.18
N PRO A 16 18.77 -40.71 45.66
CA PRO A 16 19.88 -41.52 46.18
C PRO A 16 20.98 -41.72 45.12
N ALA A 17 22.23 -41.86 45.55
CA ALA A 17 23.31 -42.22 44.62
C ALA A 17 22.99 -43.53 43.89
N GLY A 18 23.14 -43.54 42.55
CA GLY A 18 22.80 -44.68 41.73
C GLY A 18 22.65 -44.40 40.26
N ARG A 19 22.25 -45.42 39.53
CA ARG A 19 22.00 -45.37 38.11
C ARG A 19 20.52 -45.10 37.84
N TYR A 20 20.23 -44.11 36.99
CA TYR A 20 18.88 -43.72 36.60
C TYR A 20 18.73 -43.74 35.08
N TYR A 21 17.50 -43.92 34.63
CA TYR A 21 17.09 -43.88 33.27
C TYR A 21 16.12 -42.75 33.07
N LEU A 22 16.46 -41.81 32.15
CA LEU A 22 15.59 -40.71 31.78
C LEU A 22 15.05 -40.97 30.40
N ARG A 23 13.79 -40.63 30.19
CA ARG A 23 13.15 -40.58 28.89
C ARG A 23 12.33 -39.30 28.78
N GLU A 24 12.26 -38.76 27.59
CA GLU A 24 11.36 -37.69 27.27
C GLU A 24 9.93 -38.26 27.14
N LEU A 25 8.94 -37.45 27.50
CA LEU A 25 7.53 -37.69 27.21
C LEU A 25 7.12 -36.76 26.08
N GLU A 26 6.05 -37.11 25.37
CA GLU A 26 5.51 -36.26 24.30
C GLU A 26 5.30 -34.83 24.77
N ASN A 27 5.71 -33.90 23.96
CA ASN A 27 5.53 -32.46 24.14
C ASN A 27 4.94 -31.89 22.85
N ASP A 28 3.82 -31.18 22.96
CA ASP A 28 3.14 -30.59 21.84
C ASP A 28 4.07 -29.63 21.04
N GLY A 29 4.14 -29.85 19.75
CA GLY A 29 4.96 -29.01 18.85
C GLY A 29 6.41 -29.47 18.65
N TYR A 30 6.83 -30.58 19.27
CA TYR A 30 8.17 -31.16 19.11
C TYR A 30 8.12 -32.62 18.73
N ILE A 31 9.09 -33.08 17.94
CA ILE A 31 9.30 -34.53 17.68
C ILE A 31 9.91 -35.14 18.94
N PRO A 32 9.27 -36.09 19.58
CA PRO A 32 9.79 -36.67 20.81
C PRO A 32 11.06 -37.50 20.55
N ASP A 33 12.10 -37.29 21.36
CA ASP A 33 13.25 -38.18 21.39
C ASP A 33 12.90 -39.44 22.22
N THR A 34 12.67 -40.53 21.52
CA THR A 34 12.30 -41.81 22.17
C THR A 34 13.48 -42.53 22.82
N GLN A 35 14.70 -42.02 22.72
CA GLN A 35 15.88 -42.62 23.32
C GLN A 35 15.88 -42.45 24.84
N MET A 36 16.33 -43.50 25.52
CA MET A 36 16.49 -43.50 26.97
C MET A 36 17.95 -43.16 27.33
N LYS A 37 18.15 -42.09 28.09
CA LYS A 37 19.49 -41.71 28.56
C LYS A 37 19.77 -42.34 29.91
N THR A 38 20.93 -42.96 30.08
CA THR A 38 21.39 -43.50 31.34
C THR A 38 22.28 -42.48 32.04
N VAL A 39 21.97 -42.16 33.28
CA VAL A 39 22.73 -41.22 34.12
C VAL A 39 23.10 -41.84 35.45
N TYR A 40 24.24 -41.43 36.00
CA TYR A 40 24.72 -41.84 37.33
C TYR A 40 24.72 -40.62 38.24
N VAL A 41 23.97 -40.72 39.34
CA VAL A 41 23.92 -39.69 40.39
C VAL A 41 24.90 -40.10 41.48
N GLN A 42 25.79 -39.17 41.85
CA GLN A 42 26.70 -39.32 42.99
C GLN A 42 26.19 -38.57 44.22
N SER A 43 26.54 -39.04 45.39
CA SER A 43 26.08 -38.41 46.65
C SER A 43 26.63 -36.98 46.78
N GLY A 44 25.73 -36.02 46.97
CA GLY A 44 26.09 -34.60 47.13
C GLY A 44 26.44 -33.87 45.87
N GLU A 45 26.29 -34.48 44.68
CA GLU A 45 26.57 -33.86 43.38
C GLU A 45 25.31 -33.67 42.53
N THR A 46 25.36 -32.69 41.64
CA THR A 46 24.33 -32.48 40.60
C THR A 46 24.84 -33.01 39.26
N THR A 47 24.09 -33.95 38.67
CA THR A 47 24.38 -34.45 37.31
C THR A 47 23.55 -33.69 36.30
N LEU A 48 24.20 -33.00 35.37
CA LEU A 48 23.53 -32.31 34.26
C LEU A 48 23.30 -33.29 33.11
N VAL A 49 22.12 -33.24 32.53
CA VAL A 49 21.75 -33.97 31.31
C VAL A 49 21.15 -32.97 30.32
N GLU A 50 21.72 -32.90 29.15
CA GLU A 50 21.23 -32.03 28.07
C GLU A 50 20.35 -32.86 27.12
N TRP A 51 19.27 -32.21 26.64
CA TRP A 51 18.33 -32.77 25.69
C TRP A 51 17.93 -31.73 24.67
N GLU A 52 17.97 -32.09 23.41
CA GLU A 52 17.56 -31.21 22.32
C GLU A 52 16.31 -31.75 21.62
N ASN A 53 15.29 -30.92 21.44
CA ASN A 53 14.07 -31.29 20.77
C ASN A 53 13.98 -30.64 19.40
N THR A 54 13.54 -31.41 18.43
CA THR A 54 13.31 -30.91 17.07
C THR A 54 11.86 -30.39 16.98
N PRO A 55 11.63 -29.11 16.67
CA PRO A 55 10.28 -28.60 16.50
C PRO A 55 9.60 -29.24 15.29
N ILE A 56 8.33 -29.56 15.43
CA ILE A 56 7.45 -29.90 14.31
C ILE A 56 7.22 -28.65 13.48
N THR A 57 7.44 -28.72 12.16
CA THR A 57 7.35 -27.56 11.29
C THR A 57 6.54 -27.82 10.03
N GLY A 58 5.94 -26.76 9.50
CA GLY A 58 5.33 -26.72 8.18
C GLY A 58 5.75 -25.45 7.43
N GLN A 59 5.17 -25.20 6.28
CA GLN A 59 5.44 -24.04 5.45
C GLN A 59 4.14 -23.33 5.05
N ILE A 60 4.26 -22.04 4.80
CA ILE A 60 3.22 -21.21 4.20
C ILE A 60 3.60 -20.90 2.77
N GLN A 61 2.72 -21.19 1.82
CA GLN A 61 2.87 -20.85 0.41
C GLN A 61 1.84 -19.82 0.00
N VAL A 62 2.29 -18.68 -0.51
CA VAL A 62 1.44 -17.61 -1.03
C VAL A 62 1.44 -17.67 -2.56
N THR A 63 0.25 -17.58 -3.16
CA THR A 63 0.08 -17.39 -4.60
C THR A 63 -0.52 -16.02 -4.85
N LYS A 64 0.12 -15.22 -5.71
CA LYS A 64 -0.30 -13.87 -6.05
C LYS A 64 -0.66 -13.73 -7.51
N THR A 65 -1.88 -13.22 -7.79
CA THR A 65 -2.37 -13.04 -9.16
C THR A 65 -3.04 -11.68 -9.34
N ALA A 66 -3.16 -11.23 -10.60
CA ALA A 66 -3.87 -10.02 -10.98
C ALA A 66 -5.39 -10.20 -10.78
N ALA A 67 -6.04 -9.24 -10.11
CA ALA A 67 -7.49 -9.24 -9.91
C ALA A 67 -8.25 -8.80 -11.16
N ASP A 68 -7.61 -7.99 -12.02
CA ASP A 68 -8.21 -7.37 -13.20
C ASP A 68 -7.18 -7.27 -14.33
N TYR A 69 -7.62 -6.76 -15.50
CA TYR A 69 -6.72 -6.45 -16.60
C TYR A 69 -5.88 -5.21 -16.25
N ASN A 70 -4.58 -5.33 -16.34
CA ASN A 70 -3.66 -4.24 -16.10
C ASN A 70 -3.23 -3.59 -17.43
N SER A 71 -3.73 -2.38 -17.71
CA SER A 71 -3.43 -1.65 -18.94
C SER A 71 -1.98 -1.15 -19.04
N MET A 72 -1.25 -1.09 -17.91
CA MET A 72 0.15 -0.60 -17.89
C MET A 72 1.15 -1.64 -18.41
N ASN A 73 0.87 -2.93 -18.19
CA ASN A 73 1.74 -4.01 -18.62
C ASN A 73 1.08 -5.03 -19.56
N GLY A 74 -0.24 -4.86 -19.85
CA GLY A 74 -0.99 -5.71 -20.73
C GLY A 74 -1.41 -7.07 -20.15
N TRP A 75 -1.29 -7.29 -18.85
CA TRP A 75 -1.58 -8.57 -18.22
C TRP A 75 -3.07 -8.73 -17.89
N PRO A 76 -3.69 -9.83 -18.30
CA PRO A 76 -5.08 -10.13 -17.98
C PRO A 76 -5.27 -10.54 -16.52
N ALA A 77 -6.52 -10.50 -16.04
CA ALA A 77 -6.89 -11.08 -14.75
C ALA A 77 -6.43 -12.53 -14.63
N GLY A 78 -5.99 -12.92 -13.43
CA GLY A 78 -5.45 -14.24 -13.14
C GLY A 78 -3.98 -14.43 -13.50
N THR A 79 -3.33 -13.46 -14.16
CA THR A 79 -1.88 -13.53 -14.43
C THR A 79 -1.09 -13.55 -13.13
N PRO A 80 -0.12 -14.48 -12.96
CA PRO A 80 0.79 -14.48 -11.81
C PRO A 80 1.57 -13.17 -11.66
N ILE A 81 1.65 -12.64 -10.44
CA ILE A 81 2.36 -11.40 -10.14
C ILE A 81 3.66 -11.70 -9.41
N PRO A 82 4.83 -11.51 -10.04
CA PRO A 82 6.13 -11.65 -9.39
C PRO A 82 6.48 -10.42 -8.55
N ASN A 83 7.51 -10.55 -7.70
CA ASN A 83 8.11 -9.46 -6.94
C ASN A 83 7.18 -8.77 -5.92
N THR A 84 6.08 -9.39 -5.52
CA THR A 84 5.28 -8.96 -4.37
C THR A 84 5.92 -9.48 -3.09
N GLU A 85 6.10 -8.63 -2.08
CA GLU A 85 6.69 -8.98 -0.80
C GLU A 85 5.61 -9.10 0.28
N PHE A 86 5.78 -10.13 1.14
CA PHE A 86 4.90 -10.41 2.26
C PHE A 86 5.69 -10.58 3.53
N GLU A 87 5.14 -10.09 4.62
CA GLU A 87 5.61 -10.31 5.98
C GLU A 87 4.71 -11.32 6.67
N ILE A 88 5.31 -12.30 7.33
CA ILE A 88 4.61 -13.34 8.09
C ILE A 88 4.87 -13.10 9.56
N TYR A 89 3.80 -12.95 10.32
CA TYR A 89 3.82 -12.70 11.75
C TYR A 89 3.25 -13.90 12.51
N ASN A 90 3.83 -14.23 13.66
CA ASN A 90 3.20 -15.14 14.61
C ASN A 90 1.95 -14.45 15.20
N ALA A 91 0.76 -15.02 15.01
CA ALA A 91 -0.49 -14.39 15.41
C ALA A 91 -0.64 -14.22 16.93
N LYS A 92 0.03 -15.07 17.74
CA LYS A 92 -0.01 -15.01 19.20
C LYS A 92 0.91 -13.94 19.78
N THR A 93 2.13 -13.83 19.26
CA THR A 93 3.16 -12.93 19.81
C THR A 93 3.23 -11.59 19.06
N GLY A 94 2.71 -11.52 17.83
CA GLY A 94 2.85 -10.37 16.95
C GLY A 94 4.25 -10.20 16.33
N ASN A 95 5.18 -11.12 16.60
CA ASN A 95 6.54 -11.02 16.07
C ASN A 95 6.60 -11.38 14.59
N LEU A 96 7.39 -10.62 13.83
CA LEU A 96 7.77 -10.97 12.46
C LEU A 96 8.63 -12.24 12.49
N VAL A 97 8.21 -13.26 11.74
CA VAL A 97 8.90 -14.55 11.69
C VAL A 97 9.54 -14.84 10.34
N ASP A 98 9.01 -14.26 9.27
CA ASP A 98 9.60 -14.41 7.93
C ASP A 98 9.18 -13.27 7.00
N THR A 99 9.97 -13.05 5.92
CA THR A 99 9.63 -12.15 4.82
C THR A 99 9.86 -12.92 3.52
N ILE A 100 8.83 -13.02 2.69
CA ILE A 100 8.84 -13.80 1.46
C ILE A 100 8.51 -12.92 0.26
N ARG A 101 8.98 -13.33 -0.92
CA ARG A 101 8.77 -12.60 -2.17
C ARG A 101 8.36 -13.56 -3.28
N THR A 102 7.35 -13.19 -4.07
CA THR A 102 6.86 -14.01 -5.18
C THR A 102 7.87 -14.10 -6.32
N ASP A 103 8.01 -15.30 -6.83
CA ASP A 103 8.82 -15.65 -8.01
C ASP A 103 8.08 -15.29 -9.32
N LYS A 104 8.66 -15.67 -10.45
CA LYS A 104 8.07 -15.48 -11.80
C LYS A 104 6.71 -16.14 -12.00
N ASN A 105 6.38 -17.13 -11.19
CA ASN A 105 5.08 -17.83 -11.22
C ASN A 105 4.09 -17.24 -10.21
N GLY A 106 4.41 -16.10 -9.58
CA GLY A 106 3.59 -15.49 -8.56
C GLY A 106 3.53 -16.28 -7.25
N VAL A 107 4.51 -17.15 -6.98
CA VAL A 107 4.53 -18.02 -5.80
C VAL A 107 5.67 -17.62 -4.88
N ALA A 108 5.38 -17.58 -3.58
CA ALA A 108 6.37 -17.44 -2.51
C ALA A 108 6.13 -18.50 -1.43
N ALA A 109 7.21 -19.01 -0.83
CA ALA A 109 7.12 -19.96 0.27
C ALA A 109 7.97 -19.49 1.46
N SER A 110 7.47 -19.71 2.67
CA SER A 110 8.21 -19.43 3.89
C SER A 110 9.31 -20.47 4.12
N ARG A 111 10.27 -20.12 4.97
CA ARG A 111 11.06 -21.13 5.66
C ARG A 111 10.18 -22.07 6.46
N PRO A 112 10.67 -23.23 6.94
CA PRO A 112 9.95 -24.04 7.92
C PRO A 112 9.60 -23.20 9.17
N LEU A 113 8.34 -23.23 9.57
CA LEU A 113 7.79 -22.51 10.72
C LEU A 113 7.17 -23.52 11.70
N PRO A 114 7.29 -23.32 13.03
CA PRO A 114 6.64 -24.15 14.02
C PRO A 114 5.12 -24.25 13.84
N LEU A 115 4.49 -25.22 14.51
CA LEU A 115 3.03 -25.30 14.59
C LEU A 115 2.44 -24.02 15.20
N GLY A 116 1.29 -23.57 14.70
CA GLY A 116 0.57 -22.42 15.22
C GLY A 116 -0.06 -21.53 14.16
N ARG A 117 -0.63 -20.42 14.64
CA ARG A 117 -1.32 -19.43 13.80
C ARG A 117 -0.39 -18.33 13.37
N TYR A 118 -0.55 -17.96 12.11
CA TYR A 118 0.25 -16.93 11.45
C TYR A 118 -0.64 -15.94 10.71
N LYS A 119 -0.15 -14.71 10.61
CA LYS A 119 -0.78 -13.63 9.88
C LYS A 119 0.14 -13.20 8.75
N ILE A 120 -0.38 -13.23 7.52
CA ILE A 120 0.33 -12.84 6.31
C ILE A 120 -0.16 -11.45 5.90
N VAL A 121 0.76 -10.51 5.69
CA VAL A 121 0.46 -9.14 5.27
C VAL A 121 1.32 -8.79 4.06
N GLU A 122 0.73 -8.24 3.03
CA GLU A 122 1.50 -7.68 1.92
C GLU A 122 2.23 -6.42 2.38
N SER A 123 3.56 -6.43 2.31
CA SER A 123 4.40 -5.30 2.71
C SER A 123 4.79 -4.41 1.52
N LYS A 124 4.86 -5.02 0.31
CA LYS A 124 5.17 -4.29 -0.91
C LYS A 124 4.49 -4.92 -2.12
N ALA A 125 3.70 -4.12 -2.83
CA ALA A 125 3.12 -4.53 -4.10
C ALA A 125 4.18 -4.56 -5.22
N ALA A 126 3.93 -5.37 -6.24
CA ALA A 126 4.67 -5.29 -7.50
C ALA A 126 4.35 -4.00 -8.26
N ASP A 127 5.22 -3.63 -9.21
CA ASP A 127 5.01 -2.47 -10.07
C ASP A 127 3.66 -2.54 -10.80
N PHE A 128 2.99 -1.41 -10.90
CA PHE A 128 1.67 -1.25 -11.53
C PHE A 128 0.50 -1.91 -10.79
N TYR A 129 0.67 -2.36 -9.56
CA TYR A 129 -0.38 -2.92 -8.71
C TYR A 129 -0.54 -2.17 -7.40
N GLY A 130 -1.79 -2.09 -6.92
CA GLY A 130 -2.13 -1.48 -5.63
C GLY A 130 -1.75 -2.40 -4.48
N LEU A 131 -1.18 -1.83 -3.42
CA LEU A 131 -0.87 -2.55 -2.19
C LEU A 131 -2.15 -2.88 -1.43
N ASP A 132 -2.37 -4.17 -1.14
CA ASP A 132 -3.46 -4.64 -0.28
C ASP A 132 -2.90 -5.13 1.05
N LYS A 133 -3.07 -4.34 2.09
CA LYS A 133 -2.63 -4.65 3.46
C LYS A 133 -3.61 -5.51 4.26
N THR A 134 -4.68 -5.99 3.64
CA THR A 134 -5.64 -6.88 4.31
C THR A 134 -4.93 -8.18 4.71
N PRO A 135 -4.87 -8.49 6.02
CA PRO A 135 -4.16 -9.68 6.47
C PRO A 135 -4.94 -10.96 6.16
N ILE A 136 -4.22 -12.04 5.87
CA ILE A 136 -4.76 -13.39 5.83
C ILE A 136 -4.20 -14.17 7.03
N GLU A 137 -5.07 -14.84 7.77
CA GLU A 137 -4.69 -15.74 8.86
C GLU A 137 -4.68 -17.19 8.37
N VAL A 138 -3.64 -17.92 8.76
CA VAL A 138 -3.44 -19.34 8.44
C VAL A 138 -2.93 -20.08 9.66
N GLU A 139 -3.09 -21.42 9.69
CA GLU A 139 -2.64 -22.26 10.78
C GLU A 139 -1.83 -23.45 10.25
N ILE A 140 -0.67 -23.68 10.82
CA ILE A 140 0.16 -24.88 10.61
C ILE A 140 -0.16 -25.85 11.75
N GLU A 141 -0.74 -27.02 11.42
CA GLU A 141 -1.31 -27.96 12.38
C GLU A 141 -0.49 -29.25 12.52
N PHE A 142 0.28 -29.63 11.49
CA PHE A 142 1.03 -30.89 11.50
C PHE A 142 2.35 -30.80 10.71
N GLU A 143 3.22 -31.77 10.95
CA GLU A 143 4.53 -31.84 10.32
C GLU A 143 4.46 -31.92 8.79
N GLY A 144 5.29 -31.12 8.12
CA GLY A 144 5.40 -31.08 6.67
C GLY A 144 4.20 -30.46 5.96
N GLN A 145 3.23 -29.89 6.69
CA GLN A 145 2.08 -29.21 6.09
C GLN A 145 2.54 -28.01 5.25
N ILE A 146 1.97 -27.90 4.05
CA ILE A 146 2.09 -26.69 3.22
C ILE A 146 0.73 -26.00 3.17
N VAL A 147 0.59 -24.93 3.97
CA VAL A 147 -0.63 -24.11 3.99
C VAL A 147 -0.60 -23.14 2.82
N LYS A 148 -1.65 -23.15 1.99
CA LYS A 148 -1.74 -22.31 0.78
C LYS A 148 -2.65 -21.12 1.01
N ALA A 149 -2.14 -19.92 0.73
CA ALA A 149 -2.89 -18.67 0.72
C ALA A 149 -2.91 -18.08 -0.71
N ALA A 150 -4.10 -17.75 -1.21
CA ALA A 150 -4.26 -17.11 -2.50
C ALA A 150 -4.64 -15.64 -2.30
N MET A 151 -3.91 -14.73 -2.94
CA MET A 151 -4.11 -13.30 -2.85
C MET A 151 -4.13 -12.67 -4.24
N THR A 152 -4.88 -11.58 -4.40
CA THR A 152 -4.94 -10.83 -5.65
C THR A 152 -4.58 -9.37 -5.41
N ASN A 153 -4.09 -8.66 -6.45
CA ASN A 153 -3.98 -7.21 -6.45
C ASN A 153 -4.71 -6.60 -7.63
N LYS A 154 -5.34 -5.44 -7.39
CA LYS A 154 -5.90 -4.62 -8.45
C LYS A 154 -4.81 -3.83 -9.15
N SER A 155 -4.96 -3.64 -10.45
CA SER A 155 -4.06 -2.79 -11.23
C SER A 155 -4.13 -1.32 -10.77
N LEU A 156 -2.99 -0.64 -10.83
CA LEU A 156 -2.93 0.82 -10.77
C LEU A 156 -3.08 1.37 -12.19
N TYR A 157 -4.07 2.23 -12.40
CA TYR A 157 -4.20 3.00 -13.63
C TYR A 157 -4.57 4.43 -13.31
N THR A 158 -4.17 5.36 -14.19
CA THR A 158 -4.51 6.76 -14.11
C THR A 158 -5.58 7.09 -15.15
N ASN A 159 -6.65 7.72 -14.70
CA ASN A 159 -7.72 8.21 -15.55
C ASN A 159 -8.27 9.51 -14.96
N VAL A 160 -8.36 10.54 -15.78
CA VAL A 160 -8.89 11.84 -15.39
C VAL A 160 -9.95 12.27 -16.37
N SER A 161 -10.94 12.99 -15.92
CA SER A 161 -11.95 13.58 -16.79
C SER A 161 -12.05 15.08 -16.59
N ILE A 162 -12.40 15.76 -17.67
CA ILE A 162 -12.84 17.13 -17.69
C ILE A 162 -13.75 17.33 -18.90
N GLN A 163 -14.80 18.10 -18.73
CA GLN A 163 -15.71 18.48 -19.81
C GLN A 163 -15.71 19.99 -19.93
N LYS A 164 -15.49 20.53 -21.13
CA LYS A 164 -15.61 21.94 -21.45
C LYS A 164 -16.83 22.15 -22.34
N THR A 165 -17.71 23.07 -21.95
CA THR A 165 -18.87 23.50 -22.76
C THR A 165 -18.89 25.02 -22.85
N GLY A 166 -19.59 25.55 -23.82
CA GLY A 166 -19.71 27.01 -24.03
C GLY A 166 -20.59 27.35 -25.22
N TYR A 167 -20.74 28.64 -25.49
CA TYR A 167 -21.46 29.10 -26.66
C TYR A 167 -20.62 28.89 -27.93
N VAL A 168 -21.27 28.52 -29.02
CA VAL A 168 -20.62 28.29 -30.30
C VAL A 168 -20.27 29.64 -30.97
N GLU A 169 -21.15 30.62 -30.81
CA GLU A 169 -21.00 31.95 -31.42
C GLU A 169 -21.46 33.05 -30.46
N VAL A 170 -20.77 34.17 -30.47
CA VAL A 170 -21.14 35.44 -29.82
C VAL A 170 -20.80 36.61 -30.74
N MET A 171 -21.51 37.72 -30.62
CA MET A 171 -21.16 38.93 -31.37
C MET A 171 -19.89 39.58 -30.79
N PRO A 172 -19.12 40.28 -31.60
CA PRO A 172 -17.96 41.06 -31.13
C PRO A 172 -18.35 42.02 -29.98
N GLY A 173 -17.54 42.01 -28.91
CA GLY A 173 -17.78 42.82 -27.72
C GLY A 173 -18.69 42.19 -26.67
N GLN A 174 -19.31 41.07 -26.97
CA GLN A 174 -20.10 40.32 -25.96
C GLN A 174 -19.22 39.39 -25.13
N SER A 175 -19.68 39.09 -23.89
CA SER A 175 -19.02 38.10 -23.04
C SER A 175 -19.35 36.70 -23.53
N ILE A 176 -18.34 35.87 -23.64
CA ILE A 176 -18.45 34.43 -23.85
C ILE A 176 -18.15 33.71 -22.55
N ARG A 177 -18.92 32.64 -22.25
CA ARG A 177 -18.74 31.81 -21.07
C ARG A 177 -18.37 30.40 -21.48
N TYR A 178 -17.37 29.86 -20.83
CA TYR A 178 -17.04 28.45 -20.85
C TYR A 178 -17.25 27.84 -19.48
N ASP A 179 -17.88 26.69 -19.44
CA ASP A 179 -18.11 25.91 -18.25
C ASP A 179 -17.22 24.68 -18.27
N PHE A 180 -16.55 24.40 -17.13
CA PHE A 180 -15.72 23.21 -16.94
C PHE A 180 -16.40 22.35 -15.88
N ALA A 181 -16.76 21.14 -16.26
CA ALA A 181 -17.50 20.19 -15.43
C ALA A 181 -16.82 18.81 -15.46
N ASN A 182 -17.31 17.89 -14.64
CA ASN A 182 -16.82 16.50 -14.58
C ASN A 182 -15.30 16.43 -14.39
N ILE A 183 -14.75 17.34 -13.58
CA ILE A 183 -13.33 17.37 -13.23
C ILE A 183 -13.13 16.36 -12.14
N ALA A 184 -12.57 15.20 -12.50
CA ALA A 184 -12.45 14.07 -11.56
C ALA A 184 -11.15 13.27 -11.76
N ASN A 185 -10.65 12.74 -10.65
CA ASN A 185 -9.69 11.66 -10.64
C ASN A 185 -10.44 10.32 -10.64
N ASN A 186 -10.53 9.68 -11.79
CA ASN A 186 -11.16 8.35 -11.97
C ASN A 186 -10.11 7.23 -11.90
N SER A 187 -8.90 7.54 -11.40
CA SER A 187 -7.82 6.58 -11.24
C SER A 187 -8.08 5.63 -10.08
N THR A 188 -7.42 4.48 -10.08
CA THR A 188 -7.39 3.56 -8.92
C THR A 188 -6.43 4.01 -7.81
N THR A 189 -5.76 5.14 -8.01
CA THR A 189 -4.79 5.71 -7.05
C THR A 189 -4.96 7.21 -6.92
N SER A 190 -4.47 7.77 -5.82
CA SER A 190 -4.36 9.22 -5.64
C SER A 190 -3.37 9.81 -6.63
N LEU A 191 -3.69 10.99 -7.15
CA LEU A 191 -2.80 11.77 -8.02
C LEU A 191 -2.14 12.87 -7.18
N THR A 192 -0.81 12.93 -7.20
CA THR A 192 -0.04 13.88 -6.36
C THR A 192 0.12 15.26 -6.98
N SER A 193 -0.23 15.41 -8.27
CA SER A 193 -0.10 16.66 -9.02
C SER A 193 -1.27 16.79 -9.98
N PHE A 194 -2.49 16.89 -9.43
CA PHE A 194 -3.70 17.02 -10.24
C PHE A 194 -3.91 18.49 -10.63
N PHE A 195 -4.00 18.76 -11.92
CA PHE A 195 -4.31 20.07 -12.45
C PHE A 195 -5.06 19.97 -13.79
N TRP A 196 -5.74 21.04 -14.16
CA TRP A 196 -6.23 21.26 -15.51
C TRP A 196 -5.91 22.68 -15.96
N ARG A 197 -5.82 22.89 -17.25
CA ARG A 197 -5.52 24.18 -17.85
C ARG A 197 -6.36 24.44 -19.08
N ASP A 198 -6.59 25.70 -19.36
CA ASP A 198 -7.21 26.17 -20.60
C ASP A 198 -6.31 27.18 -21.29
N THR A 199 -6.25 27.09 -22.61
CA THR A 199 -5.50 28.01 -23.47
C THR A 199 -6.50 28.86 -24.22
N LEU A 200 -6.32 30.17 -24.15
CA LEU A 200 -7.21 31.16 -24.76
C LEU A 200 -6.77 31.50 -26.18
N SER A 201 -7.74 31.67 -27.08
CA SER A 201 -7.53 32.26 -28.37
C SER A 201 -7.41 33.79 -28.25
N THR A 202 -6.21 34.26 -27.96
CA THR A 202 -5.96 35.66 -27.59
C THR A 202 -6.27 36.69 -28.70
N GLN A 203 -6.46 36.23 -29.92
CA GLN A 203 -6.95 37.08 -31.02
C GLN A 203 -8.46 37.28 -31.00
N ALA A 204 -9.21 36.38 -30.32
CA ALA A 204 -10.66 36.40 -30.30
C ALA A 204 -11.25 36.72 -28.92
N VAL A 205 -10.55 36.29 -27.85
CA VAL A 205 -11.08 36.44 -26.48
C VAL A 205 -9.97 36.89 -25.52
N ARG A 206 -10.40 37.57 -24.46
CA ARG A 206 -9.54 37.84 -23.29
C ARG A 206 -10.21 37.32 -22.03
N LEU A 207 -9.43 36.98 -21.05
CA LEU A 207 -9.92 36.59 -19.73
C LEU A 207 -10.46 37.86 -19.02
N ASP A 208 -11.63 37.70 -18.41
CA ASP A 208 -12.29 38.75 -17.66
C ASP A 208 -12.50 38.36 -16.23
N LYS A 209 -13.06 37.16 -15.99
CA LYS A 209 -13.26 36.62 -14.65
C LYS A 209 -13.26 35.11 -14.64
N ILE A 210 -12.96 34.53 -13.47
CA ILE A 210 -13.10 33.10 -13.20
C ILE A 210 -14.07 32.91 -12.05
N VAL A 211 -15.08 32.03 -12.24
CA VAL A 211 -15.99 31.57 -11.21
C VAL A 211 -15.67 30.11 -10.93
N THR A 212 -15.25 29.80 -9.70
CA THR A 212 -14.64 28.50 -9.42
C THR A 212 -15.62 27.35 -9.21
N GLY A 213 -16.84 27.65 -8.77
CA GLY A 213 -17.75 26.62 -8.28
C GLY A 213 -17.25 25.99 -6.97
N THR A 214 -17.75 24.80 -6.69
CA THR A 214 -17.34 23.97 -5.54
C THR A 214 -17.01 22.56 -6.00
N TYR A 215 -16.21 21.83 -5.21
CA TYR A 215 -15.81 20.46 -5.46
C TYR A 215 -16.25 19.58 -4.28
N ASN A 216 -16.49 18.29 -4.54
CA ASN A 216 -17.01 17.36 -3.54
C ASN A 216 -15.94 16.88 -2.52
N ILE A 217 -14.65 16.98 -2.86
CA ILE A 217 -13.54 16.57 -1.97
C ILE A 217 -12.98 17.80 -1.26
N PRO A 218 -12.94 17.83 0.08
CA PRO A 218 -12.32 18.93 0.83
C PRO A 218 -10.82 19.05 0.55
N GLY A 219 -10.35 20.28 0.40
CA GLY A 219 -8.95 20.56 0.12
C GLY A 219 -8.75 22.00 -0.33
N ASN A 220 -7.55 22.32 -0.74
CA ASN A 220 -7.20 23.64 -1.26
C ASN A 220 -6.57 23.52 -2.65
N TYR A 221 -6.72 24.60 -3.42
CA TYR A 221 -6.17 24.72 -4.75
C TYR A 221 -5.69 26.13 -5.02
N LYS A 222 -4.94 26.30 -6.10
CA LYS A 222 -4.49 27.61 -6.60
C LYS A 222 -4.84 27.77 -8.06
N ILE A 223 -4.94 29.02 -8.47
CA ILE A 223 -5.11 29.39 -9.88
C ILE A 223 -3.93 30.25 -10.28
N VAL A 224 -3.30 29.85 -11.36
CA VAL A 224 -2.16 30.57 -11.96
C VAL A 224 -2.43 30.86 -13.43
N TYR A 225 -1.77 31.86 -13.98
CA TYR A 225 -1.93 32.24 -15.37
C TYR A 225 -0.58 32.58 -16.03
N GLN A 226 -0.55 32.55 -17.34
CA GLN A 226 0.55 33.05 -18.16
C GLN A 226 0.05 34.09 -19.12
N THR A 227 0.94 35.01 -19.51
CA THR A 227 0.68 36.02 -20.49
C THR A 227 1.61 35.86 -21.70
N ASN A 228 1.30 36.52 -22.79
CA ASN A 228 2.17 36.60 -23.97
C ASN A 228 3.55 37.19 -23.66
N LEU A 229 3.71 37.95 -22.56
CA LEU A 229 4.97 38.57 -22.13
C LEU A 229 5.63 37.86 -20.94
N SER A 230 5.05 36.80 -20.42
CA SER A 230 5.56 36.09 -19.23
C SER A 230 6.74 35.16 -19.49
N ASN A 231 7.14 34.95 -20.76
CA ASN A 231 8.20 34.00 -21.16
C ASN A 231 8.03 32.60 -20.57
N GLY A 232 6.79 32.13 -20.49
CA GLY A 232 6.46 30.83 -19.91
C GLY A 232 6.37 30.79 -18.38
N ALA A 233 6.65 31.88 -17.68
CA ALA A 233 6.51 31.93 -16.22
C ALA A 233 5.03 32.02 -15.80
N TRP A 234 4.67 31.23 -14.76
CA TRP A 234 3.36 31.28 -14.14
C TRP A 234 3.28 32.40 -13.11
N ARG A 235 2.20 33.19 -13.16
CA ARG A 235 1.84 34.20 -12.16
C ARG A 235 0.64 33.73 -11.38
N THR A 236 0.58 34.01 -10.11
CA THR A 236 -0.52 33.60 -9.24
C THR A 236 -1.70 34.57 -9.37
N LEU A 237 -2.89 34.06 -9.72
CA LEU A 237 -4.13 34.79 -9.64
C LEU A 237 -4.72 34.72 -8.23
N ALA A 238 -4.80 33.49 -7.69
CA ALA A 238 -5.27 33.24 -6.32
C ALA A 238 -4.64 31.96 -5.78
N ASP A 239 -4.40 31.92 -4.49
CA ASP A 239 -3.79 30.78 -3.81
C ASP A 239 -4.61 30.39 -2.56
N ASN A 240 -4.43 29.13 -2.13
CA ASN A 240 -5.07 28.58 -0.95
C ASN A 240 -6.62 28.70 -0.95
N LEU A 241 -7.23 28.56 -2.11
CA LEU A 241 -8.68 28.59 -2.26
C LEU A 241 -9.26 27.27 -1.75
N SER A 242 -10.33 27.34 -0.94
CA SER A 242 -11.03 26.15 -0.48
C SER A 242 -11.88 25.51 -1.59
N THR A 243 -11.78 24.20 -1.73
CA THR A 243 -12.63 23.44 -2.66
C THR A 243 -14.12 23.49 -2.30
N GLN A 244 -14.46 23.83 -1.06
CA GLN A 244 -15.83 23.90 -0.56
C GLN A 244 -16.50 25.28 -0.75
N GLN A 245 -15.77 26.25 -1.31
CA GLN A 245 -16.26 27.60 -1.52
C GLN A 245 -16.25 27.97 -3.00
N ASN A 246 -17.25 28.74 -3.42
CA ASN A 246 -17.30 29.35 -4.73
C ASN A 246 -16.71 30.76 -4.67
N TYR A 247 -15.76 31.05 -5.52
CA TYR A 247 -15.11 32.34 -5.64
C TYR A 247 -15.42 32.98 -6.99
N VAL A 248 -15.57 34.28 -7.00
CA VAL A 248 -15.65 35.10 -8.21
C VAL A 248 -14.39 35.96 -8.26
N LEU A 249 -13.48 35.61 -9.13
CA LEU A 249 -12.16 36.26 -9.25
C LEU A 249 -12.16 37.18 -10.48
N ASP A 250 -11.90 38.46 -10.26
CA ASP A 250 -11.64 39.40 -11.33
C ASP A 250 -10.28 39.08 -11.94
N ALA A 251 -10.27 38.68 -13.20
CA ALA A 251 -9.08 38.35 -13.97
C ALA A 251 -8.95 39.24 -15.19
N SER A 252 -9.62 40.41 -15.20
CA SER A 252 -9.51 41.41 -16.24
C SER A 252 -8.08 41.94 -16.31
N PRO A 253 -7.66 42.42 -17.49
CA PRO A 253 -6.34 43.04 -17.64
C PRO A 253 -6.04 44.14 -16.63
N ALA A 254 -7.07 44.95 -16.28
CA ALA A 254 -6.95 45.98 -15.27
C ALA A 254 -6.71 45.44 -13.87
N ALA A 255 -7.45 44.43 -13.47
CA ALA A 255 -7.30 43.79 -12.13
C ALA A 255 -5.94 43.09 -12.01
N LEU A 256 -5.43 42.51 -13.09
CA LEU A 256 -4.13 41.86 -13.15
C LEU A 256 -2.96 42.83 -13.36
N GLY A 257 -3.20 44.10 -13.56
CA GLY A 257 -2.17 45.11 -13.82
C GLY A 257 -1.36 44.87 -15.12
N LEU A 258 -2.02 44.32 -16.15
CA LEU A 258 -1.36 43.97 -17.42
C LEU A 258 -1.09 45.24 -18.26
N ALA A 259 0.03 45.24 -18.98
CA ALA A 259 0.34 46.26 -19.95
C ALA A 259 -0.65 46.27 -21.12
N THR A 260 -0.72 47.37 -21.90
CA THR A 260 -1.69 47.53 -23.01
C THR A 260 -1.60 46.39 -24.05
N ASN A 261 -0.39 45.88 -24.30
CA ASN A 261 -0.12 44.79 -25.25
C ASN A 261 0.03 43.43 -24.57
N GLU A 262 -0.28 43.33 -23.29
CA GLU A 262 -0.20 42.10 -22.53
C GLU A 262 -1.58 41.48 -22.35
N CYS A 263 -1.69 40.16 -22.58
CA CYS A 263 -2.93 39.43 -22.42
C CYS A 263 -2.66 38.03 -21.82
N VAL A 264 -3.62 37.54 -21.09
CA VAL A 264 -3.57 36.14 -20.57
C VAL A 264 -3.69 35.19 -21.75
N THR A 265 -2.73 34.29 -21.87
CA THR A 265 -2.71 33.25 -22.92
C THR A 265 -3.25 31.93 -22.45
N GLN A 266 -3.08 31.62 -21.16
CA GLN A 266 -3.60 30.41 -20.53
C GLN A 266 -3.71 30.59 -19.02
N PHE A 267 -4.58 29.79 -18.42
CA PHE A 267 -4.65 29.67 -16.97
C PHE A 267 -4.69 28.18 -16.56
N MET A 268 -4.30 27.89 -15.32
CA MET A 268 -4.27 26.56 -14.77
C MET A 268 -4.84 26.56 -13.35
N VAL A 269 -5.67 25.57 -13.06
CA VAL A 269 -6.19 25.26 -11.72
C VAL A 269 -5.46 24.03 -11.19
N SER A 270 -4.74 24.18 -10.08
CA SER A 270 -3.88 23.14 -9.53
C SER A 270 -4.29 22.77 -8.10
N PHE A 271 -4.61 21.50 -7.90
CA PHE A 271 -5.18 20.98 -6.65
C PHE A 271 -4.13 20.25 -5.77
N GLY A 272 -2.95 19.92 -6.28
CA GLY A 272 -1.99 19.09 -5.56
C GLY A 272 -2.44 17.62 -5.49
N VAL A 273 -2.64 17.09 -4.28
CA VAL A 273 -3.07 15.69 -4.09
C VAL A 273 -4.59 15.58 -4.19
N VAL A 274 -5.06 14.73 -5.10
CA VAL A 274 -6.49 14.38 -5.22
C VAL A 274 -6.62 12.86 -5.06
N PRO A 275 -7.35 12.36 -4.05
CA PRO A 275 -7.54 10.93 -3.83
C PRO A 275 -8.25 10.27 -5.02
N SER A 276 -8.13 8.94 -5.12
CA SER A 276 -8.96 8.13 -6.01
C SER A 276 -10.43 8.24 -5.62
N ASN A 277 -11.28 8.19 -6.61
CA ASN A 277 -12.74 8.25 -6.41
C ASN A 277 -13.27 6.91 -5.88
#